data_3671240ab722269bcce9f41be87fc1b2
#
_entry.id   3671240ab722269bcce9f41be87fc1b2
#
_cell.length_a   1.000
_cell.length_b   1.000
_cell.length_c   1.000
_cell.angle_alpha   90.00
_cell.angle_beta   90.00
_cell.angle_gamma   90.00
#
_symmetry.space_group_name_H-M   'P 1'
#
loop_
_entity.id
_entity.type
_entity.pdbx_description
1 polymer ?
#
loop_
_entity_poly.entity_id
_entity_poly.type
_entity_poly.pdbx_seq_one_letter_code
_entity_poly.pdbx_strand_id
1 'polypeptide(L)'
;MKPRLLLFTAACVFFAACGNSRGDLSTGIIPAPQQVAWGDGAFRMPSTLLFATNLEGQAKADLEAWMRRSGDGFFPVSFAEAAGDDIPVLELLLAEGGAPESYRLDVARGKITVTAPDAAGLFYGLQSLGQLAERCGRRIPAVVIEDAPRFGYRGFMLDV
;
A
#
# COMPACT_ATOMS: atom_id res chain seq x y z
N MET A 1 -37.60 -45.52 -45.20
CA MET A 1 -36.66 -45.20 -44.12
C MET A 1 -36.03 -43.85 -44.43
N LYS A 2 -36.36 -42.80 -43.64
CA LYS A 2 -35.82 -41.45 -43.82
C LYS A 2 -34.82 -41.19 -42.68
N PRO A 3 -33.57 -40.77 -42.92
CA PRO A 3 -32.64 -40.43 -41.86
C PRO A 3 -32.99 -39.05 -41.25
N ARG A 4 -33.12 -38.99 -39.91
CA ARG A 4 -33.27 -37.77 -39.14
C ARG A 4 -31.90 -37.12 -38.97
N LEU A 5 -31.73 -35.96 -39.58
CA LEU A 5 -30.58 -35.09 -39.41
C LEU A 5 -30.71 -34.38 -38.05
N LEU A 6 -29.86 -34.74 -37.07
CA LEU A 6 -29.73 -34.05 -35.79
C LEU A 6 -28.82 -32.82 -36.00
N LEU A 7 -29.43 -31.64 -35.98
CA LEU A 7 -28.66 -30.37 -35.86
C LEU A 7 -28.19 -30.20 -34.41
N PHE A 8 -26.89 -30.33 -34.22
CA PHE A 8 -26.24 -29.86 -33.00
C PHE A 8 -26.02 -28.35 -33.12
N THR A 9 -26.85 -27.57 -32.44
CA THR A 9 -26.60 -26.15 -32.23
C THR A 9 -25.57 -25.99 -31.11
N ALA A 10 -24.34 -25.71 -31.49
CA ALA A 10 -23.29 -25.28 -30.53
C ALA A 10 -23.63 -23.88 -30.01
N ALA A 11 -24.11 -23.79 -28.78
CA ALA A 11 -24.27 -22.51 -28.06
C ALA A 11 -22.90 -22.03 -27.67
N CYS A 12 -22.33 -21.09 -28.44
CA CYS A 12 -21.19 -20.30 -28.03
C CYS A 12 -21.62 -19.37 -26.89
N VAL A 13 -21.33 -19.77 -25.66
CA VAL A 13 -21.43 -18.89 -24.48
C VAL A 13 -20.26 -17.91 -24.58
N PHE A 14 -20.51 -16.73 -25.14
CA PHE A 14 -19.61 -15.59 -24.98
C PHE A 14 -19.62 -15.17 -23.51
N PHE A 15 -18.61 -15.57 -22.74
CA PHE A 15 -18.27 -14.88 -21.51
C PHE A 15 -17.80 -13.48 -21.90
N ALA A 16 -18.70 -12.52 -21.88
CA ALA A 16 -18.34 -11.13 -21.85
C ALA A 16 -17.62 -10.90 -20.49
N ALA A 17 -16.30 -11.02 -20.50
CA ALA A 17 -15.49 -10.45 -19.44
C ALA A 17 -15.72 -8.93 -19.49
N CYS A 18 -16.68 -8.44 -18.71
CA CYS A 18 -16.75 -7.04 -18.35
C CYS A 18 -15.47 -6.72 -17.56
N GLY A 19 -14.40 -6.48 -18.29
CA GLY A 19 -13.24 -5.78 -17.77
C GLY A 19 -13.74 -4.42 -17.31
N ASN A 20 -13.90 -4.27 -16.00
CA ASN A 20 -14.05 -2.96 -15.38
C ASN A 20 -12.74 -2.23 -15.67
N SER A 21 -12.71 -1.47 -16.75
CA SER A 21 -11.63 -0.52 -17.04
C SER A 21 -11.71 0.54 -15.96
N ARG A 22 -11.15 0.22 -14.79
CA ARG A 22 -10.70 1.26 -13.87
C ARG A 22 -9.67 2.02 -14.68
N GLY A 23 -10.03 3.24 -15.11
CA GLY A 23 -9.11 4.13 -15.80
C GLY A 23 -7.76 4.09 -15.08
N ASP A 24 -6.71 4.18 -15.84
CA ASP A 24 -5.32 4.11 -15.35
C ASP A 24 -5.14 5.01 -14.12
N LEU A 25 -5.37 4.40 -12.93
CA LEU A 25 -5.20 5.05 -11.65
C LEU A 25 -3.70 5.06 -11.38
N SER A 26 -2.99 5.97 -12.06
CA SER A 26 -1.63 6.30 -11.65
C SER A 26 -1.65 6.57 -10.15
N THR A 27 -0.79 5.92 -9.38
CA THR A 27 -0.69 6.14 -7.93
C THR A 27 -0.36 7.59 -7.61
N GLY A 28 0.32 8.29 -8.52
CA GLY A 28 0.91 9.61 -8.30
C GLY A 28 2.08 9.57 -7.32
N ILE A 29 2.53 8.38 -6.91
CA ILE A 29 3.71 8.21 -6.06
C ILE A 29 4.95 8.49 -6.89
N ILE A 30 5.87 9.27 -6.33
CA ILE A 30 7.14 9.64 -6.94
C ILE A 30 8.28 9.25 -5.98
N PRO A 31 9.24 8.44 -6.44
CA PRO A 31 9.30 7.73 -7.72
C PRO A 31 8.17 6.71 -7.90
N ALA A 32 7.85 6.37 -9.14
CA ALA A 32 6.82 5.37 -9.41
C ALA A 32 7.23 4.00 -8.85
N PRO A 33 6.38 3.33 -8.05
CA PRO A 33 6.67 2.01 -7.51
C PRO A 33 6.84 0.96 -8.60
N GLN A 34 7.58 -0.11 -8.29
CA GLN A 34 7.82 -1.20 -9.25
C GLN A 34 6.56 -2.00 -9.56
N GLN A 35 5.70 -2.23 -8.56
CA GLN A 35 4.46 -2.98 -8.71
C GLN A 35 3.32 -2.30 -7.97
N VAL A 36 2.15 -2.23 -8.63
CA VAL A 36 0.92 -1.69 -8.07
C VAL A 36 -0.25 -2.55 -8.50
N ALA A 37 -1.01 -3.05 -7.55
CA ALA A 37 -2.23 -3.81 -7.78
C ALA A 37 -3.41 -3.17 -7.04
N TRP A 38 -4.36 -2.61 -7.79
CA TRP A 38 -5.57 -2.03 -7.21
C TRP A 38 -6.58 -3.11 -6.84
N GLY A 39 -7.12 -3.00 -5.61
CA GLY A 39 -8.13 -3.89 -5.05
C GLY A 39 -9.53 -3.29 -5.02
N ASP A 40 -10.48 -4.06 -4.47
CA ASP A 40 -11.86 -3.62 -4.31
C ASP A 40 -12.10 -2.96 -2.95
N GLY A 41 -12.74 -1.79 -3.00
CA GLY A 41 -13.07 -1.01 -1.82
C GLY A 41 -12.09 0.13 -1.54
N ALA A 42 -12.13 0.64 -0.32
CA ALA A 42 -11.25 1.72 0.09
C ALA A 42 -11.10 1.71 1.62
N PHE A 43 -9.94 2.13 2.10
CA PHE A 43 -9.69 2.48 3.49
C PHE A 43 -10.23 3.88 3.78
N ARG A 44 -10.97 4.02 4.89
CA ARG A 44 -11.37 5.33 5.40
C ARG A 44 -10.46 5.72 6.54
N MET A 45 -9.62 6.70 6.31
CA MET A 45 -8.65 7.17 7.27
C MET A 45 -9.36 7.86 8.45
N PRO A 46 -9.21 7.36 9.69
CA PRO A 46 -9.76 8.01 10.88
C PRO A 46 -9.01 9.32 11.18
N SER A 47 -9.45 10.08 12.18
CA SER A 47 -8.72 11.28 12.63
C SER A 47 -7.40 10.94 13.33
N THR A 48 -7.35 9.78 13.97
CA THR A 48 -6.13 9.23 14.58
C THR A 48 -5.93 7.82 14.06
N LEU A 49 -4.77 7.53 13.48
CA LEU A 49 -4.35 6.19 13.11
C LEU A 49 -3.70 5.51 14.32
N LEU A 50 -4.36 4.48 14.83
CA LEU A 50 -3.76 3.60 15.83
C LEU A 50 -2.81 2.66 15.11
N PHE A 51 -1.54 2.67 15.50
CA PHE A 51 -0.52 1.82 14.89
C PHE A 51 0.06 0.81 15.88
N ALA A 52 0.56 -0.30 15.34
CA ALA A 52 1.38 -1.26 16.05
C ALA A 52 2.62 -1.59 15.21
N THR A 53 3.72 -1.94 15.87
CA THR A 53 4.96 -2.34 15.20
C THR A 53 5.72 -3.37 16.04
N ASN A 54 6.46 -4.24 15.36
CA ASN A 54 7.46 -5.12 15.97
C ASN A 54 8.88 -4.53 15.91
N LEU A 55 9.02 -3.29 15.48
CA LEU A 55 10.28 -2.56 15.49
C LEU A 55 10.63 -2.20 16.95
N GLU A 56 11.89 -2.29 17.31
CA GLU A 56 12.37 -2.02 18.65
C GLU A 56 13.53 -1.00 18.67
N GLY A 57 13.89 -0.53 19.87
CA GLY A 57 15.05 0.32 20.11
C GLY A 57 14.99 1.67 19.42
N GLN A 58 16.17 2.16 18.99
CA GLN A 58 16.31 3.50 18.40
C GLN A 58 15.51 3.64 17.09
N ALA A 59 15.48 2.60 16.27
CA ALA A 59 14.74 2.64 15.00
C ALA A 59 13.24 2.84 15.20
N LYS A 60 12.64 2.23 16.23
CA LYS A 60 11.23 2.50 16.62
C LYS A 60 11.06 3.96 17.02
N ALA A 61 11.92 4.47 17.89
CA ALA A 61 11.85 5.85 18.38
C ALA A 61 11.96 6.88 17.24
N ASP A 62 12.86 6.65 16.29
CA ASP A 62 13.04 7.52 15.11
C ASP A 62 11.82 7.52 14.21
N LEU A 63 11.25 6.33 13.93
CA LEU A 63 10.05 6.20 13.12
C LEU A 63 8.83 6.89 13.76
N GLU A 64 8.64 6.69 15.07
CA GLU A 64 7.58 7.36 15.82
C GLU A 64 7.76 8.88 15.86
N ALA A 65 8.99 9.34 16.07
CA ALA A 65 9.30 10.76 16.04
C ALA A 65 9.01 11.38 14.67
N TRP A 66 9.29 10.66 13.60
CA TRP A 66 8.94 11.08 12.25
C TRP A 66 7.41 11.10 12.06
N MET A 67 6.67 10.06 12.45
CA MET A 67 5.22 10.00 12.35
C MET A 67 4.55 11.16 13.10
N ARG A 68 5.00 11.50 14.30
CA ARG A 68 4.49 12.65 15.06
C ARG A 68 4.68 13.98 14.32
N ARG A 69 5.85 14.20 13.71
CA ARG A 69 6.11 15.41 12.92
C ARG A 69 5.33 15.47 11.62
N SER A 70 5.11 14.31 10.99
CA SER A 70 4.43 14.21 9.70
C SER A 70 2.93 14.45 9.78
N GLY A 71 2.32 14.32 10.97
CA GLY A 71 0.92 14.69 11.22
C GLY A 71 0.64 16.18 11.03
N ASP A 72 1.67 17.03 11.00
CA ASP A 72 1.54 18.48 10.84
C ASP A 72 1.52 18.95 9.37
N GLY A 73 1.22 18.08 8.41
CA GLY A 73 1.08 18.51 7.01
C GLY A 73 1.21 17.43 5.94
N PHE A 74 1.90 16.33 6.22
CA PHE A 74 2.09 15.25 5.25
C PHE A 74 0.97 14.20 5.30
N PHE A 75 0.45 13.94 6.50
CA PHE A 75 -0.73 13.11 6.69
C PHE A 75 -1.91 13.95 7.19
N PRO A 76 -3.13 13.71 6.70
CA PRO A 76 -4.32 14.43 7.16
C PRO A 76 -4.84 13.94 8.53
N VAL A 77 -4.00 13.24 9.31
CA VAL A 77 -4.36 12.57 10.56
C VAL A 77 -3.17 12.52 11.52
N SER A 78 -3.46 12.37 12.82
CA SER A 78 -2.46 12.07 13.83
C SER A 78 -2.20 10.57 13.95
N PHE A 79 -1.08 10.21 14.60
CA PHE A 79 -0.73 8.82 14.91
C PHE A 79 -0.69 8.63 16.42
N ALA A 80 -1.16 7.47 16.88
CA ALA A 80 -1.00 7.01 18.26
C ALA A 80 -0.68 5.52 18.27
N GLU A 81 0.20 5.08 19.17
CA GLU A 81 0.47 3.66 19.35
C GLU A 81 -0.76 2.98 19.99
N ALA A 82 -1.15 1.83 19.47
CA ALA A 82 -2.22 1.02 20.03
C ALA A 82 -1.77 0.44 21.38
N ALA A 83 -2.60 0.55 22.39
CA ALA A 83 -2.30 0.08 23.76
C ALA A 83 -3.41 -0.80 24.31
N GLY A 84 -3.04 -1.80 25.10
CA GLY A 84 -4.00 -2.72 25.71
C GLY A 84 -4.85 -3.47 24.69
N ASP A 85 -6.17 -3.32 24.77
CA ASP A 85 -7.13 -3.97 23.89
C ASP A 85 -7.44 -3.19 22.61
N ASP A 86 -6.71 -2.11 22.32
CA ASP A 86 -6.87 -1.34 21.09
C ASP A 86 -6.57 -2.20 19.86
N ILE A 87 -7.39 -2.03 18.81
CA ILE A 87 -7.18 -2.70 17.53
C ILE A 87 -6.41 -1.76 16.61
N PRO A 88 -5.12 -2.03 16.28
CA PRO A 88 -4.36 -1.20 15.38
C PRO A 88 -4.95 -1.28 13.97
N VAL A 89 -5.09 -0.13 13.32
CA VAL A 89 -5.51 -0.03 11.93
C VAL A 89 -4.35 0.18 10.97
N LEU A 90 -3.15 0.48 11.50
CA LEU A 90 -1.88 0.55 10.78
C LEU A 90 -0.89 -0.41 11.44
N GLU A 91 -0.39 -1.38 10.70
CA GLU A 91 0.68 -2.26 11.17
C GLU A 91 1.96 -2.01 10.39
N LEU A 92 3.06 -1.87 11.13
CA LEU A 92 4.41 -1.67 10.61
C LEU A 92 5.27 -2.86 11.04
N LEU A 93 5.49 -3.81 10.13
CA LEU A 93 6.03 -5.12 10.45
C LEU A 93 7.38 -5.37 9.78
N LEU A 94 8.40 -5.64 10.58
CA LEU A 94 9.59 -6.28 10.07
C LEU A 94 9.30 -7.75 9.77
N ALA A 95 9.70 -8.21 8.59
CA ALA A 95 9.59 -9.58 8.15
C ALA A 95 10.91 -10.03 7.52
N GLU A 96 11.23 -11.30 7.69
CA GLU A 96 12.41 -11.90 7.07
C GLU A 96 12.27 -11.97 5.54
N GLY A 97 13.39 -11.83 4.85
CA GLY A 97 13.46 -11.91 3.39
C GLY A 97 13.20 -10.57 2.69
N GLY A 98 13.38 -10.56 1.38
CA GLY A 98 13.30 -9.36 0.56
C GLY A 98 14.65 -8.66 0.37
N ALA A 99 14.70 -7.72 -0.58
CA ALA A 99 15.88 -6.89 -0.80
C ALA A 99 15.97 -5.81 0.31
N PRO A 100 17.17 -5.37 0.69
CA PRO A 100 17.32 -4.24 1.60
C PRO A 100 16.49 -3.04 1.15
N GLU A 101 15.88 -2.35 2.11
CA GLU A 101 15.05 -1.16 1.89
C GLU A 101 13.78 -1.39 1.04
N SER A 102 13.47 -2.64 0.66
CA SER A 102 12.21 -2.95 -0.01
C SER A 102 11.03 -2.86 0.95
N TYR A 103 9.82 -2.68 0.41
CA TYR A 103 8.60 -2.72 1.22
C TYR A 103 7.43 -3.28 0.42
N ARG A 104 6.45 -3.77 1.15
CA ARG A 104 5.10 -4.05 0.69
C ARG A 104 4.12 -3.21 1.51
N LEU A 105 3.34 -2.38 0.84
CA LEU A 105 2.23 -1.62 1.41
C LEU A 105 0.93 -2.27 0.95
N ASP A 106 0.12 -2.71 1.88
CA ASP A 106 -1.22 -3.26 1.64
C ASP A 106 -2.27 -2.36 2.30
N VAL A 107 -3.09 -1.71 1.48
CA VAL A 107 -4.21 -0.89 1.93
C VAL A 107 -5.50 -1.66 1.68
N ALA A 108 -6.10 -2.19 2.74
CA ALA A 108 -7.37 -2.89 2.70
C ALA A 108 -8.50 -2.05 3.33
N ARG A 109 -9.74 -2.49 3.24
CA ARG A 109 -10.91 -1.74 3.71
C ARG A 109 -10.86 -1.31 5.18
N GLY A 110 -10.30 -2.11 6.07
CA GLY A 110 -10.28 -1.85 7.52
C GLY A 110 -8.89 -1.74 8.12
N LYS A 111 -7.83 -1.92 7.32
CA LYS A 111 -6.46 -2.03 7.82
C LYS A 111 -5.46 -1.61 6.75
N ILE A 112 -4.35 -1.06 7.21
CA ILE A 112 -3.16 -0.81 6.41
C ILE A 112 -2.02 -1.62 7.02
N THR A 113 -1.25 -2.32 6.20
CA THR A 113 -0.06 -3.05 6.63
C THR A 113 1.12 -2.62 5.77
N VAL A 114 2.21 -2.26 6.42
CA VAL A 114 3.52 -2.06 5.78
C VAL A 114 4.45 -3.16 6.28
N THR A 115 4.98 -3.93 5.36
CA THR A 115 5.93 -5.02 5.67
C THR A 115 7.25 -4.74 4.96
N ALA A 116 8.36 -4.88 5.67
CA ALA A 116 9.69 -4.63 5.13
C ALA A 116 10.76 -5.48 5.84
N PRO A 117 11.91 -5.75 5.21
CA PRO A 117 13.03 -6.44 5.85
C PRO A 117 13.79 -5.57 6.86
N ASP A 118 13.63 -4.26 6.80
CA ASP A 118 14.35 -3.30 7.64
C ASP A 118 13.53 -2.02 7.91
N ALA A 119 14.02 -1.20 8.83
CA ALA A 119 13.37 0.05 9.22
C ALA A 119 13.29 1.08 8.07
N ALA A 120 14.25 1.07 7.15
CA ALA A 120 14.26 1.97 6.00
C ALA A 120 13.12 1.63 5.04
N GLY A 121 12.89 0.33 4.79
CA GLY A 121 11.74 -0.13 4.00
C GLY A 121 10.40 0.25 4.62
N LEU A 122 10.24 0.12 5.96
CA LEU A 122 9.04 0.60 6.65
C LEU A 122 8.83 2.10 6.46
N PHE A 123 9.91 2.88 6.56
CA PHE A 123 9.87 4.32 6.32
C PHE A 123 9.44 4.65 4.89
N TYR A 124 9.96 3.97 3.87
CA TYR A 124 9.57 4.21 2.48
C TYR A 124 8.12 3.80 2.20
N GLY A 125 7.66 2.71 2.81
CA GLY A 125 6.25 2.33 2.75
C GLY A 125 5.32 3.39 3.34
N LEU A 126 5.70 4.02 4.45
CA LEU A 126 4.97 5.15 5.03
C LEU A 126 5.02 6.40 4.14
N GLN A 127 6.15 6.67 3.46
CA GLN A 127 6.23 7.77 2.49
C GLN A 127 5.22 7.56 1.34
N SER A 128 5.13 6.33 0.84
CA SER A 128 4.18 5.98 -0.21
C SER A 128 2.73 6.10 0.25
N LEU A 129 2.43 5.67 1.48
CA LEU A 129 1.11 5.86 2.10
C LEU A 129 0.76 7.35 2.25
N GLY A 130 1.73 8.19 2.64
CA GLY A 130 1.54 9.63 2.75
C GLY A 130 1.19 10.27 1.41
N GLN A 131 1.92 9.95 0.35
CA GLN A 131 1.63 10.45 -1.00
C GLN A 131 0.24 9.98 -1.50
N LEU A 132 -0.16 8.74 -1.19
CA LEU A 132 -1.52 8.27 -1.47
C LEU A 132 -2.57 9.07 -0.68
N ALA A 133 -2.31 9.35 0.59
CA ALA A 133 -3.21 10.13 1.44
C ALA A 133 -3.33 11.58 0.97
N GLU A 134 -2.24 12.21 0.58
CA GLU A 134 -2.24 13.56 -0.01
C GLU A 134 -3.10 13.62 -1.26
N ARG A 135 -3.00 12.63 -2.14
CA ARG A 135 -3.75 12.58 -3.39
C ARG A 135 -5.21 12.21 -3.22
N CYS A 136 -5.49 11.18 -2.39
CA CYS A 136 -6.82 10.59 -2.24
C CYS A 136 -7.62 11.18 -1.07
N GLY A 137 -6.99 12.01 -0.26
CA GLY A 137 -7.56 12.50 0.99
C GLY A 137 -7.81 11.34 1.97
N ARG A 138 -8.91 11.41 2.69
CA ARG A 138 -9.25 10.42 3.73
C ARG A 138 -9.88 9.13 3.21
N ARG A 139 -9.94 8.93 1.90
CA ARG A 139 -10.50 7.72 1.29
C ARG A 139 -9.51 7.13 0.27
N ILE A 140 -8.63 6.30 0.76
CA ILE A 140 -7.60 5.65 -0.06
C ILE A 140 -8.19 4.37 -0.67
N PRO A 141 -8.20 4.21 -2.00
CA PRO A 141 -8.60 2.96 -2.64
C PRO A 141 -7.75 1.79 -2.14
N ALA A 142 -8.35 0.60 -2.07
CA ALA A 142 -7.60 -0.60 -1.74
C ALA A 142 -6.52 -0.83 -2.80
N VAL A 143 -5.28 -1.02 -2.36
CA VAL A 143 -4.11 -1.15 -3.23
C VAL A 143 -3.02 -1.95 -2.53
N VAL A 144 -2.31 -2.75 -3.30
CA VAL A 144 -1.05 -3.37 -2.88
C VAL A 144 0.06 -2.75 -3.71
N ILE A 145 1.09 -2.28 -3.02
CA ILE A 145 2.30 -1.70 -3.63
C ILE A 145 3.50 -2.51 -3.16
N GLU A 146 4.33 -2.94 -4.10
CA GLU A 146 5.62 -3.54 -3.81
C GLU A 146 6.69 -2.71 -4.51
N ASP A 147 7.69 -2.29 -3.75
CA ASP A 147 8.77 -1.48 -4.26
C ASP A 147 10.10 -1.80 -3.58
N ALA A 148 11.17 -1.52 -4.29
CA ALA A 148 12.54 -1.65 -3.81
C ALA A 148 13.43 -0.63 -4.51
N PRO A 149 14.51 -0.17 -3.87
CA PRO A 149 15.46 0.71 -4.52
C PRO A 149 16.03 0.09 -5.80
N ARG A 150 16.01 0.84 -6.91
CA ARG A 150 16.61 0.41 -8.18
C ARG A 150 18.13 0.49 -8.15
N PHE A 151 18.69 1.31 -7.26
CA PHE A 151 20.13 1.55 -7.12
C PHE A 151 20.53 1.42 -5.67
N GLY A 152 21.59 0.67 -5.38
CA GLY A 152 22.14 0.48 -4.04
C GLY A 152 22.81 1.74 -3.48
N TYR A 153 23.28 2.63 -4.36
CA TYR A 153 23.83 3.94 -3.98
C TYR A 153 22.98 5.07 -4.56
N ARG A 154 22.58 6.00 -3.70
CA ARG A 154 21.83 7.20 -4.06
C ARG A 154 22.49 8.38 -3.35
N GLY A 155 22.96 9.35 -4.12
CA GLY A 155 23.63 10.51 -3.58
C GLY A 155 23.27 11.76 -4.38
N PHE A 156 23.31 12.89 -3.71
CA PHE A 156 23.17 14.20 -4.31
C PHE A 156 24.33 15.08 -3.84
N MET A 157 25.00 15.73 -4.76
CA MET A 157 26.04 16.71 -4.47
C MET A 157 25.53 18.09 -4.89
N LEU A 158 25.56 19.04 -3.97
CA LEU A 158 25.29 20.45 -4.24
C LEU A 158 26.62 21.19 -4.12
N ASP A 159 27.07 21.77 -5.24
CA ASP A 159 28.14 22.77 -5.26
C ASP A 159 27.56 24.15 -4.99
N VAL A 160 28.08 24.84 -3.98
CA VAL A 160 27.70 26.22 -3.57
C VAL A 160 28.89 27.14 -3.70
#